data_bd17b2fecf04e0d3a26978d4a1472648
#
_entry.id   bd17b2fecf04e0d3a26978d4a1472648
#
_cell.length_a   1.000
_cell.length_b   1.000
_cell.length_c   1.000
_cell.angle_alpha   90.00
_cell.angle_beta   90.00
_cell.angle_gamma   90.00
#
_symmetry.space_group_name_H-M   'P 1'
#
loop_
_entity.id
_entity.type
_entity.pdbx_description
1 polymer ?
#
loop_
_entity_poly.entity_id
_entity_poly.type
_entity_poly.pdbx_seq_one_letter_code
_entity_poly.pdbx_strand_id
1 'polypeptide(L)'
;MSFEIPIPPSGEPECPYDLYQLLRKERVSQISYVPDAGHKVLINLSLADPEVHSIPLTTEEEGVAMSVGAHLGGERHVVLMQSSGVGNCINMLSLPRLGKFPFLALISMRGDFGEGNPWQMPMGKSIRPVLEACDVVCLKVEEPSEILSTVSAAITMSFQCNESVCVLLGQKLLGAKKF
;
A
#
# COMPACT_ATOMS: atom_id res chain seq x y z
N MET A 1 9.12 3.90 25.70
CA MET A 1 10.08 3.00 25.08
C MET A 1 9.84 3.11 23.58
N SER A 2 10.87 3.40 22.79
CA SER A 2 10.74 3.40 21.32
C SER A 2 10.52 1.96 20.85
N PHE A 3 9.60 1.77 19.92
CA PHE A 3 9.39 0.47 19.28
C PHE A 3 10.62 0.09 18.44
N GLU A 4 11.20 -1.07 18.74
CA GLU A 4 12.29 -1.62 17.95
C GLU A 4 11.71 -2.60 16.94
N ILE A 5 11.99 -2.37 15.66
CA ILE A 5 11.58 -3.28 14.59
C ILE A 5 12.35 -4.60 14.77
N PRO A 6 11.64 -5.73 14.90
CA PRO A 6 12.29 -7.01 15.13
C PRO A 6 13.15 -7.43 13.93
N ILE A 7 14.20 -8.18 14.21
CA ILE A 7 15.00 -8.84 13.17
C ILE A 7 14.13 -9.90 12.48
N PRO A 8 14.15 -9.98 11.14
CA PRO A 8 13.38 -11.00 10.43
C PRO A 8 13.69 -12.40 10.93
N PRO A 9 12.69 -13.25 11.14
CA PRO A 9 12.92 -14.67 11.45
C PRO A 9 13.71 -15.36 10.33
N SER A 10 14.49 -16.38 10.70
CA SER A 10 15.28 -17.13 9.71
C SER A 10 14.39 -17.68 8.59
N GLY A 11 14.70 -17.29 7.35
CA GLY A 11 13.96 -17.71 6.16
C GLY A 11 12.82 -16.74 5.73
N GLU A 12 12.54 -15.68 6.50
CA GLU A 12 11.69 -14.59 6.04
C GLU A 12 12.50 -13.54 5.25
N PRO A 13 11.89 -12.91 4.22
CA PRO A 13 12.57 -11.84 3.48
C PRO A 13 12.76 -10.60 4.37
N GLU A 14 13.91 -9.95 4.27
CA GLU A 14 14.23 -8.71 5.02
C GLU A 14 13.41 -7.51 4.50
N CYS A 15 13.10 -7.51 3.24
CA CYS A 15 12.51 -6.38 2.53
C CYS A 15 11.24 -5.78 3.18
N PRO A 16 10.25 -6.55 3.69
CA PRO A 16 9.09 -5.96 4.37
C PRO A 16 9.44 -5.23 5.68
N TYR A 17 10.49 -5.66 6.38
CA TYR A 17 10.98 -5.01 7.60
C TYR A 17 11.67 -3.70 7.28
N ASP A 18 12.53 -3.69 6.25
CA ASP A 18 13.18 -2.47 5.76
C ASP A 18 12.14 -1.45 5.24
N LEU A 19 11.11 -1.95 4.56
CA LEU A 19 10.00 -1.11 4.10
C LEU A 19 9.25 -0.49 5.26
N TYR A 20 8.96 -1.27 6.32
CA TYR A 20 8.32 -0.73 7.52
C TYR A 20 9.20 0.32 8.19
N GLN A 21 10.51 0.08 8.30
CA GLN A 21 11.47 1.05 8.82
C GLN A 21 11.47 2.36 8.00
N LEU A 22 11.41 2.26 6.67
CA LEU A 22 11.28 3.43 5.80
C LEU A 22 10.00 4.22 6.10
N LEU A 23 8.84 3.54 6.20
CA LEU A 23 7.57 4.20 6.52
C LEU A 23 7.64 4.95 7.86
N ARG A 24 8.24 4.33 8.89
CA ARG A 24 8.44 4.96 10.22
C ARG A 24 9.37 6.17 10.15
N LYS A 25 10.50 6.05 9.46
CA LYS A 25 11.44 7.16 9.24
C LYS A 25 10.76 8.35 8.56
N GLU A 26 9.87 8.07 7.63
CA GLU A 26 9.07 9.05 6.90
C GLU A 26 7.82 9.52 7.66
N ARG A 27 7.73 9.22 8.96
CA ARG A 27 6.67 9.66 9.88
C ARG A 27 5.27 9.20 9.46
N VAL A 28 5.15 8.04 8.85
CA VAL A 28 3.85 7.39 8.69
C VAL A 28 3.37 6.95 10.06
N SER A 29 2.29 7.55 10.54
CA SER A 29 1.70 7.33 11.86
C SER A 29 0.38 6.56 11.80
N GLN A 30 -0.21 6.43 10.61
CA GLN A 30 -1.44 5.68 10.40
C GLN A 30 -1.29 4.72 9.23
N ILE A 31 -1.69 3.46 9.44
CA ILE A 31 -1.75 2.43 8.42
C ILE A 31 -3.13 1.79 8.47
N SER A 32 -3.89 1.90 7.41
CA SER A 32 -5.15 1.18 7.27
C SER A 32 -5.04 0.03 6.28
N TYR A 33 -5.81 -1.02 6.48
CA TYR A 33 -5.69 -2.21 5.65
C TYR A 33 -6.96 -3.05 5.63
N VAL A 34 -7.21 -3.72 4.50
CA VAL A 34 -8.02 -4.93 4.46
C VAL A 34 -7.06 -6.12 4.59
N PRO A 35 -7.33 -7.11 5.45
CA PRO A 35 -6.42 -8.23 5.67
C PRO A 35 -6.02 -8.93 4.37
N ASP A 36 -4.72 -8.92 4.08
CA ASP A 36 -4.15 -9.55 2.89
C ASP A 36 -2.80 -10.23 3.19
N ALA A 37 -2.60 -11.40 2.59
CA ALA A 37 -1.39 -12.18 2.80
C ALA A 37 -0.12 -11.50 2.24
N GLY A 38 -0.26 -10.68 1.17
CA GLY A 38 0.85 -9.93 0.58
C GLY A 38 1.40 -8.85 1.52
N HIS A 39 0.57 -8.36 2.43
CA HIS A 39 0.94 -7.33 3.40
C HIS A 39 1.09 -7.85 4.84
N LYS A 40 1.04 -9.18 5.05
CA LYS A 40 1.02 -9.79 6.39
C LYS A 40 2.10 -9.23 7.32
N VAL A 41 3.34 -9.10 6.85
CA VAL A 41 4.45 -8.62 7.68
C VAL A 41 4.25 -7.16 8.07
N LEU A 42 3.91 -6.29 7.12
CA LEU A 42 3.65 -4.86 7.38
C LEU A 42 2.48 -4.66 8.35
N ILE A 43 1.40 -5.43 8.18
CA ILE A 43 0.24 -5.40 9.07
C ILE A 43 0.64 -5.82 10.49
N ASN A 44 1.37 -6.92 10.64
CA ASN A 44 1.80 -7.40 11.96
C ASN A 44 2.74 -6.40 12.66
N LEU A 45 3.66 -5.78 11.92
CA LEU A 45 4.56 -4.76 12.46
C LEU A 45 3.77 -3.52 12.90
N SER A 46 2.81 -3.07 12.10
CA SER A 46 1.99 -1.91 12.45
C SER A 46 1.07 -2.16 13.66
N LEU A 47 0.59 -3.40 13.84
CA LEU A 47 -0.19 -3.80 15.03
C LEU A 47 0.66 -3.86 16.30
N ALA A 48 1.93 -4.20 16.17
CA ALA A 48 2.85 -4.29 17.30
C ALA A 48 3.45 -2.94 17.72
N ASP A 49 3.44 -1.95 16.82
CA ASP A 49 4.03 -0.64 17.06
C ASP A 49 3.03 0.32 17.74
N PRO A 50 3.25 0.70 19.01
CA PRO A 50 2.33 1.59 19.74
C PRO A 50 2.32 3.04 19.21
N GLU A 51 3.27 3.41 18.36
CA GLU A 51 3.36 4.74 17.75
C GLU A 51 2.66 4.82 16.38
N VAL A 52 2.04 3.72 15.93
CA VAL A 52 1.29 3.64 14.68
C VAL A 52 -0.15 3.23 14.94
N HIS A 53 -1.09 4.02 14.44
CA HIS A 53 -2.50 3.63 14.42
C HIS A 53 -2.73 2.63 13.28
N SER A 54 -2.84 1.36 13.64
CA SER A 54 -3.10 0.27 12.70
C SER A 54 -4.60 -0.04 12.68
N ILE A 55 -5.26 0.17 11.53
CA ILE A 55 -6.72 0.24 11.43
C ILE A 55 -7.23 -0.77 10.41
N PRO A 56 -7.91 -1.85 10.84
CA PRO A 56 -8.57 -2.76 9.92
C PRO A 56 -9.81 -2.09 9.31
N LEU A 57 -9.95 -2.23 7.99
CA LEU A 57 -11.06 -1.67 7.21
C LEU A 57 -12.10 -2.75 6.92
N THR A 58 -13.35 -2.32 6.75
CA THR A 58 -14.43 -3.16 6.22
C THR A 58 -14.32 -3.27 4.70
N THR A 59 -13.96 -2.15 4.04
CA THR A 59 -13.74 -2.06 2.60
C THR A 59 -12.65 -1.04 2.30
N GLU A 60 -11.95 -1.18 1.18
CA GLU A 60 -10.76 -0.39 0.85
C GLU A 60 -11.05 1.10 0.64
N GLU A 61 -12.26 1.46 0.22
CA GLU A 61 -12.66 2.85 0.02
C GLU A 61 -12.64 3.67 1.31
N GLU A 62 -12.86 3.04 2.47
CA GLU A 62 -12.72 3.70 3.78
C GLU A 62 -11.31 4.23 3.96
N GLY A 63 -10.28 3.49 3.52
CA GLY A 63 -8.88 3.90 3.59
C GLY A 63 -8.58 5.15 2.76
N VAL A 64 -9.26 5.33 1.62
CA VAL A 64 -9.13 6.56 0.81
C VAL A 64 -9.68 7.77 1.58
N ALA A 65 -10.85 7.64 2.19
CA ALA A 65 -11.45 8.72 3.00
C ALA A 65 -10.60 9.01 4.25
N MET A 66 -10.08 7.96 4.91
CA MET A 66 -9.19 8.10 6.06
C MET A 66 -7.89 8.81 5.74
N SER A 67 -7.31 8.62 4.53
CA SER A 67 -6.11 9.33 4.11
C SER A 67 -6.33 10.85 4.11
N VAL A 68 -7.49 11.30 3.66
CA VAL A 68 -7.85 12.70 3.67
C VAL A 68 -8.03 13.21 5.10
N GLY A 69 -8.73 12.46 5.95
CA GLY A 69 -8.91 12.80 7.37
C GLY A 69 -7.60 12.89 8.13
N ALA A 70 -6.69 11.93 7.92
CA ALA A 70 -5.35 11.92 8.51
C ALA A 70 -4.54 13.16 8.09
N HIS A 71 -4.54 13.49 6.79
CA HIS A 71 -3.86 14.69 6.31
C HIS A 71 -4.40 15.97 6.94
N LEU A 72 -5.73 16.12 7.06
CA LEU A 72 -6.35 17.27 7.74
C LEU A 72 -5.99 17.33 9.23
N GLY A 73 -5.73 16.19 9.86
CA GLY A 73 -5.20 16.06 11.22
C GLY A 73 -3.69 16.29 11.35
N GLY A 74 -2.96 16.49 10.24
CA GLY A 74 -1.51 16.67 10.22
C GLY A 74 -0.71 15.35 10.22
N GLU A 75 -1.37 14.22 9.97
CA GLU A 75 -0.78 12.88 10.00
C GLU A 75 -0.52 12.32 8.60
N ARG A 76 0.47 11.43 8.48
CA ARG A 76 0.73 10.68 7.25
C ARG A 76 0.11 9.29 7.34
N HIS A 77 -0.69 8.97 6.34
CA HIS A 77 -1.44 7.72 6.27
C HIS A 77 -1.06 6.91 5.02
N VAL A 78 -0.98 5.59 5.18
CA VAL A 78 -0.76 4.65 4.07
C VAL A 78 -1.86 3.59 4.09
N VAL A 79 -2.41 3.27 2.91
CA VAL A 79 -3.40 2.20 2.73
C VAL A 79 -2.71 0.96 2.19
N LEU A 80 -2.91 -0.17 2.84
CA LEU A 80 -2.48 -1.49 2.35
C LEU A 80 -3.70 -2.24 1.82
N MET A 81 -3.67 -2.63 0.55
CA MET A 81 -4.79 -3.34 -0.08
C MET A 81 -4.31 -4.33 -1.14
N GLN A 82 -5.16 -5.29 -1.46
CA GLN A 82 -4.96 -6.17 -2.60
C GLN A 82 -5.48 -5.48 -3.89
N SER A 83 -4.96 -5.89 -5.04
CA SER A 83 -5.40 -5.37 -6.34
C SER A 83 -6.92 -5.48 -6.58
N SER A 84 -7.58 -6.51 -6.05
CA SER A 84 -9.04 -6.63 -6.12
C SER A 84 -9.78 -5.52 -5.37
N GLY A 85 -9.19 -5.03 -4.26
CA GLY A 85 -9.79 -3.98 -3.44
C GLY A 85 -9.79 -2.59 -4.10
N VAL A 86 -8.88 -2.36 -5.05
CA VAL A 86 -8.86 -1.10 -5.81
C VAL A 86 -10.18 -0.85 -6.54
N GLY A 87 -10.87 -1.92 -6.97
CA GLY A 87 -12.18 -1.81 -7.60
C GLY A 87 -13.22 -1.10 -6.72
N ASN A 88 -13.12 -1.23 -5.40
CA ASN A 88 -14.01 -0.58 -4.44
C ASN A 88 -13.70 0.91 -4.28
N CYS A 89 -12.48 1.34 -4.64
CA CYS A 89 -12.01 2.72 -4.40
C CYS A 89 -12.34 3.70 -5.52
N ILE A 90 -12.75 3.24 -6.71
CA ILE A 90 -12.77 4.04 -7.95
C ILE A 90 -13.49 5.38 -7.75
N ASN A 91 -14.71 5.35 -7.23
CA ASN A 91 -15.46 6.58 -6.99
C ASN A 91 -14.83 7.45 -5.89
N MET A 92 -14.32 6.82 -4.82
CA MET A 92 -13.75 7.53 -3.69
C MET A 92 -12.43 8.23 -4.02
N LEU A 93 -11.68 7.77 -5.03
CA LEU A 93 -10.45 8.42 -5.52
C LEU A 93 -10.71 9.84 -6.05
N SER A 94 -11.97 10.19 -6.35
CA SER A 94 -12.34 11.57 -6.65
C SER A 94 -12.08 12.52 -5.48
N LEU A 95 -12.14 12.05 -4.24
CA LEU A 95 -11.97 12.88 -3.05
C LEU A 95 -10.54 13.45 -2.93
N PRO A 96 -9.46 12.65 -2.88
CA PRO A 96 -8.11 13.18 -2.86
C PRO A 96 -7.79 13.97 -4.14
N ARG A 97 -8.29 13.55 -5.30
CA ARG A 97 -8.04 14.23 -6.58
C ARG A 97 -8.60 15.66 -6.60
N LEU A 98 -9.88 15.84 -6.24
CA LEU A 98 -10.53 17.15 -6.26
C LEU A 98 -10.05 18.08 -5.15
N GLY A 99 -9.80 17.52 -3.96
CA GLY A 99 -9.30 18.27 -2.81
C GLY A 99 -7.79 18.52 -2.82
N LYS A 100 -7.06 17.93 -3.77
CA LYS A 100 -5.58 17.93 -3.82
C LYS A 100 -4.95 17.44 -2.51
N PHE A 101 -5.52 16.39 -1.97
CA PHE A 101 -5.00 15.73 -0.78
C PHE A 101 -4.01 14.62 -1.14
N PRO A 102 -2.95 14.42 -0.36
CA PRO A 102 -2.05 13.31 -0.56
C PRO A 102 -2.78 11.97 -0.36
N PHE A 103 -2.50 11.02 -1.23
CA PHE A 103 -2.97 9.65 -1.09
C PHE A 103 -1.84 8.70 -1.45
N LEU A 104 -1.50 7.76 -0.55
CA LEU A 104 -0.51 6.73 -0.78
C LEU A 104 -1.09 5.36 -0.46
N ALA A 105 -1.04 4.46 -1.44
CA ALA A 105 -1.39 3.06 -1.25
C ALA A 105 -0.27 2.13 -1.71
N LEU A 106 -0.05 1.05 -0.93
CA LEU A 106 0.76 -0.09 -1.35
C LEU A 106 -0.20 -1.22 -1.74
N ILE A 107 -0.12 -1.66 -2.97
CA ILE A 107 -1.08 -2.60 -3.56
C ILE A 107 -0.37 -3.92 -3.85
N SER A 108 -0.75 -4.99 -3.15
CA SER A 108 -0.30 -6.34 -3.46
C SER A 108 -1.02 -6.84 -4.73
N MET A 109 -0.25 -7.06 -5.79
CA MET A 109 -0.82 -7.47 -7.07
C MET A 109 -1.23 -8.95 -7.08
N ARG A 110 -2.40 -9.21 -7.69
CA ARG A 110 -2.90 -10.51 -8.08
C ARG A 110 -3.30 -10.45 -9.57
N GLY A 111 -3.22 -11.58 -10.25
CA GLY A 111 -3.65 -11.67 -11.64
C GLY A 111 -2.69 -11.08 -12.67
N ASP A 112 -1.43 -10.78 -12.29
CA ASP A 112 -0.44 -10.22 -13.19
C ASP A 112 0.74 -11.16 -13.51
N PHE A 113 1.04 -12.13 -12.64
CA PHE A 113 2.11 -13.11 -12.88
C PHE A 113 1.86 -14.44 -12.19
N GLY A 114 1.75 -15.53 -12.97
CA GLY A 114 1.60 -16.90 -12.46
C GLY A 114 0.36 -17.12 -11.58
N GLU A 115 -0.70 -16.35 -11.80
CA GLU A 115 -1.95 -16.44 -11.03
C GLU A 115 -2.72 -17.72 -11.36
N GLY A 116 -3.00 -18.52 -10.32
CA GLY A 116 -3.79 -19.75 -10.44
C GLY A 116 -5.29 -19.54 -10.26
N ASN A 117 -5.73 -18.40 -9.72
CA ASN A 117 -7.14 -18.09 -9.52
C ASN A 117 -7.68 -17.20 -10.66
N PRO A 118 -8.51 -17.74 -11.57
CA PRO A 118 -9.02 -16.97 -12.71
C PRO A 118 -9.86 -15.75 -12.30
N TRP A 119 -10.45 -15.75 -11.11
CA TRP A 119 -11.19 -14.60 -10.56
C TRP A 119 -10.34 -13.34 -10.44
N GLN A 120 -9.03 -13.48 -10.18
CA GLN A 120 -8.12 -12.35 -9.99
C GLN A 120 -7.63 -11.73 -11.33
N MET A 121 -7.73 -12.47 -12.44
CA MET A 121 -7.17 -12.06 -13.72
C MET A 121 -7.77 -10.77 -14.30
N PRO A 122 -9.10 -10.53 -14.28
CA PRO A 122 -9.67 -9.31 -14.84
C PRO A 122 -9.18 -8.05 -14.11
N MET A 123 -9.20 -8.07 -12.77
CA MET A 123 -8.74 -6.93 -11.97
C MET A 123 -7.23 -6.73 -12.08
N GLY A 124 -6.43 -7.79 -12.07
CA GLY A 124 -4.99 -7.70 -12.24
C GLY A 124 -4.58 -6.96 -13.52
N LYS A 125 -5.32 -7.18 -14.61
CA LYS A 125 -5.10 -6.47 -15.89
C LYS A 125 -5.61 -5.03 -15.88
N SER A 126 -6.69 -4.76 -15.14
CA SER A 126 -7.41 -3.48 -15.18
C SER A 126 -6.88 -2.44 -14.21
N ILE A 127 -6.17 -2.86 -13.16
CA ILE A 127 -5.75 -1.98 -12.06
C ILE A 127 -5.06 -0.73 -12.56
N ARG A 128 -3.98 -0.87 -13.28
CA ARG A 128 -3.17 0.26 -13.73
C ARG A 128 -3.96 1.21 -14.63
N PRO A 129 -4.62 0.75 -15.72
CA PRO A 129 -5.44 1.63 -16.55
C PRO A 129 -6.54 2.36 -15.79
N VAL A 130 -7.18 1.70 -14.82
CA VAL A 130 -8.24 2.31 -14.00
C VAL A 130 -7.70 3.38 -13.08
N LEU A 131 -6.61 3.12 -12.37
CA LEU A 131 -5.96 4.10 -11.50
C LEU A 131 -5.47 5.31 -12.30
N GLU A 132 -4.81 5.09 -13.43
CA GLU A 132 -4.34 6.16 -14.32
C GLU A 132 -5.50 6.99 -14.88
N ALA A 133 -6.64 6.37 -15.19
CA ALA A 133 -7.86 7.10 -15.58
C ALA A 133 -8.47 7.94 -14.45
N CYS A 134 -8.16 7.62 -13.19
CA CYS A 134 -8.51 8.40 -12.00
C CYS A 134 -7.42 9.43 -11.61
N ASP A 135 -6.46 9.71 -12.49
CA ASP A 135 -5.31 10.61 -12.23
C ASP A 135 -4.42 10.14 -11.05
N VAL A 136 -4.30 8.85 -10.84
CA VAL A 136 -3.41 8.26 -9.83
C VAL A 136 -2.11 7.83 -10.49
N VAL A 137 -0.98 8.24 -9.93
CA VAL A 137 0.34 7.81 -10.37
C VAL A 137 0.59 6.36 -9.94
N CYS A 138 0.94 5.49 -10.89
CA CYS A 138 1.21 4.08 -10.63
C CYS A 138 2.70 3.76 -10.79
N LEU A 139 3.35 3.39 -9.70
CA LEU A 139 4.73 2.92 -9.68
C LEU A 139 4.74 1.40 -9.47
N LYS A 140 5.29 0.63 -10.40
CA LYS A 140 5.36 -0.83 -10.30
C LYS A 140 6.72 -1.27 -9.75
N VAL A 141 6.69 -2.28 -8.87
CA VAL A 141 7.87 -2.95 -8.32
C VAL A 141 7.77 -4.44 -8.62
N GLU A 142 8.80 -5.00 -9.25
CA GLU A 142 8.88 -6.42 -9.60
C GLU A 142 10.07 -7.14 -8.94
N GLU A 143 11.07 -6.37 -8.48
CA GLU A 143 12.27 -6.90 -7.84
C GLU A 143 12.44 -6.33 -6.42
N PRO A 144 12.92 -7.12 -5.44
CA PRO A 144 13.12 -6.66 -4.06
C PRO A 144 14.01 -5.41 -3.95
N SER A 145 15.04 -5.31 -4.78
CA SER A 145 15.99 -4.19 -4.78
C SER A 145 15.38 -2.83 -5.14
N GLU A 146 14.20 -2.81 -5.78
CA GLU A 146 13.52 -1.59 -6.21
C GLU A 146 12.57 -1.03 -5.14
N ILE A 147 12.17 -1.83 -4.14
CA ILE A 147 11.10 -1.47 -3.21
C ILE A 147 11.39 -0.17 -2.48
N LEU A 148 12.53 -0.07 -1.81
CA LEU A 148 12.82 1.07 -0.95
C LEU A 148 12.92 2.37 -1.73
N SER A 149 13.59 2.35 -2.89
CA SER A 149 13.73 3.52 -3.75
C SER A 149 12.38 3.96 -4.33
N THR A 150 11.55 2.99 -4.77
CA THR A 150 10.24 3.28 -5.36
C THR A 150 9.27 3.80 -4.31
N VAL A 151 9.22 3.20 -3.12
CA VAL A 151 8.33 3.67 -2.04
C VAL A 151 8.80 5.02 -1.51
N SER A 152 10.10 5.28 -1.40
CA SER A 152 10.62 6.61 -1.03
C SER A 152 10.20 7.69 -2.05
N ALA A 153 10.26 7.38 -3.35
CA ALA A 153 9.77 8.28 -4.39
C ALA A 153 8.25 8.51 -4.27
N ALA A 154 7.47 7.45 -4.04
CA ALA A 154 6.02 7.53 -3.84
C ALA A 154 5.64 8.41 -2.65
N ILE A 155 6.35 8.27 -1.52
CA ILE A 155 6.20 9.09 -0.32
C ILE A 155 6.44 10.57 -0.64
N THR A 156 7.52 10.87 -1.36
CA THR A 156 7.86 12.23 -1.78
C THR A 156 6.77 12.82 -2.66
N MET A 157 6.34 12.09 -3.69
CA MET A 157 5.29 12.55 -4.61
C MET A 157 3.97 12.76 -3.88
N SER A 158 3.59 11.84 -2.99
CA SER A 158 2.34 11.95 -2.27
C SER A 158 2.37 13.10 -1.25
N PHE A 159 3.28 13.07 -0.30
CA PHE A 159 3.22 13.98 0.86
C PHE A 159 3.90 15.34 0.65
N GLN A 160 4.75 15.51 -0.37
CA GLN A 160 5.35 16.80 -0.69
C GLN A 160 4.70 17.49 -1.89
N CYS A 161 4.16 16.71 -2.84
CA CYS A 161 3.52 17.25 -4.05
C CYS A 161 1.99 17.15 -4.02
N ASN A 162 1.40 16.57 -2.97
CA ASN A 162 -0.05 16.30 -2.84
C ASN A 162 -0.62 15.46 -3.99
N GLU A 163 0.16 14.47 -4.46
CA GLU A 163 -0.28 13.55 -5.50
C GLU A 163 -0.93 12.29 -4.91
N SER A 164 -1.84 11.71 -5.69
CA SER A 164 -2.34 10.36 -5.42
C SER A 164 -1.39 9.35 -6.06
N VAL A 165 -0.76 8.50 -5.25
CA VAL A 165 0.25 7.54 -5.71
C VAL A 165 -0.09 6.13 -5.22
N CYS A 166 -0.04 5.17 -6.13
CA CYS A 166 -0.15 3.74 -5.82
C CYS A 166 1.14 3.02 -6.21
N VAL A 167 1.74 2.31 -5.27
CA VAL A 167 2.86 1.40 -5.54
C VAL A 167 2.30 0.00 -5.75
N LEU A 168 2.47 -0.53 -6.95
CA LEU A 168 2.00 -1.86 -7.36
C LEU A 168 3.10 -2.89 -7.10
N LEU A 169 2.97 -3.65 -6.02
CA LEU A 169 3.90 -4.73 -5.67
C LEU A 169 3.55 -5.96 -6.50
N GLY A 170 4.32 -6.22 -7.54
CA GLY A 170 4.06 -7.26 -8.53
C GLY A 170 3.99 -8.68 -7.93
N GLN A 171 3.17 -9.53 -8.50
CA GLN A 171 3.04 -10.92 -8.05
C GLN A 171 4.34 -11.72 -8.26
N LYS A 172 5.20 -11.30 -9.19
CA LYS A 172 6.56 -11.86 -9.34
C LYS A 172 7.39 -11.66 -8.08
N LEU A 173 7.26 -10.48 -7.44
CA LEU A 173 7.92 -10.15 -6.17
C LEU A 173 7.32 -10.91 -4.99
N LEU A 174 5.99 -10.98 -4.90
CA LEU A 174 5.27 -11.55 -3.76
C LEU A 174 5.19 -13.09 -3.81
N GLY A 175 5.51 -13.67 -4.95
CA GLY A 175 5.35 -15.09 -5.21
C GLY A 175 3.95 -15.46 -5.74
N ALA A 176 3.93 -16.35 -6.74
CA ALA A 176 2.68 -16.87 -7.28
C ALA A 176 2.06 -17.87 -6.29
N LYS A 177 0.77 -17.69 -5.98
CA LYS A 177 0.03 -18.68 -5.20
C LYS A 177 -0.36 -19.87 -6.08
N LYS A 178 0.08 -21.04 -5.69
CA LYS A 178 -0.44 -22.31 -6.25
C LYS A 178 -1.70 -22.67 -5.48
N PHE A 179 -2.76 -22.97 -6.19
CA PHE A 179 -4.01 -23.51 -5.67
C PHE A 179 -4.10 -24.98 -5.98
#